data_6b4fbb27099a6af5dc442d39c1d434fb
#
_entry.id   6b4fbb27099a6af5dc442d39c1d434fb
#
_cell.length_a   1.000
_cell.length_b   1.000
_cell.length_c   1.000
_cell.angle_alpha   90.00
_cell.angle_beta   90.00
_cell.angle_gamma   90.00
#
_symmetry.space_group_name_H-M   'P 1'
#
loop_
_entity.id
_entity.type
_entity.pdbx_description
1 polymer ?
#
loop_
_entity_poly.entity_id
_entity_poly.type
_entity_poly.pdbx_seq_one_letter_code
_entity_poly.pdbx_strand_id
1 'polypeptide(L)'
;MADVLVIENSKKLADLFASDLMLAGFRVKTAVGYHEGVRLLDASTYQVIVLNPFFRDGSADDMFEKLTRDNLLDRVLVCSADAERVKSCNEKGIHAVMKPVQLMKLGQLITQIARVSKKRIGGLT
;
A
#
# COMPACT_ATOMS: atom_id res chain seq x y z
N MET A 1 4.57 16.25 1.67
CA MET A 1 5.27 14.96 1.55
C MET A 1 4.35 13.86 2.10
N ALA A 2 4.14 12.79 1.35
CA ALA A 2 3.24 11.73 1.76
C ALA A 2 3.94 10.72 2.68
N ASP A 3 3.21 10.23 3.67
CA ASP A 3 3.61 9.11 4.52
C ASP A 3 3.12 7.81 3.88
N VAL A 4 4.04 6.91 3.59
CA VAL A 4 3.78 5.66 2.89
C VAL A 4 4.17 4.48 3.78
N LEU A 5 3.28 3.50 3.90
CA LEU A 5 3.60 2.21 4.50
C LEU A 5 3.73 1.18 3.40
N VAL A 6 4.87 0.49 3.34
CA VAL A 6 5.08 -0.62 2.42
C VAL A 6 4.96 -1.92 3.21
N ILE A 7 3.97 -2.74 2.86
CA ILE A 7 3.77 -4.06 3.46
C ILE A 7 4.17 -5.09 2.42
N GLU A 8 5.29 -5.77 2.65
CA GLU A 8 5.91 -6.69 1.71
C GLU A 8 6.44 -7.91 2.45
N ASN A 9 6.24 -9.08 1.88
CA ASN A 9 6.67 -10.34 2.47
C ASN A 9 8.20 -10.54 2.45
N SER A 10 8.88 -9.94 1.47
CA SER A 10 10.34 -10.00 1.34
C SER A 10 10.96 -8.74 1.93
N LYS A 11 11.83 -8.91 2.94
CA LYS A 11 12.57 -7.79 3.52
C LYS A 11 13.41 -7.07 2.47
N LYS A 12 14.05 -7.83 1.59
CA LYS A 12 14.87 -7.26 0.51
C LYS A 12 14.06 -6.36 -0.41
N LEU A 13 12.87 -6.80 -0.82
CA LEU A 13 12.00 -6.00 -1.67
C LEU A 13 11.42 -4.80 -0.91
N ALA A 14 11.05 -4.98 0.35
CA ALA A 14 10.57 -3.88 1.17
C ALA A 14 11.62 -2.78 1.29
N ASP A 15 12.87 -3.15 1.57
CA ASP A 15 13.97 -2.20 1.69
C ASP A 15 14.26 -1.49 0.35
N LEU A 16 14.16 -2.22 -0.76
CA LEU A 16 14.36 -1.65 -2.08
C LEU A 16 13.28 -0.62 -2.42
N PHE A 17 12.02 -0.97 -2.22
CA PHE A 17 10.91 -0.03 -2.42
C PHE A 17 11.07 1.21 -1.53
N ALA A 18 11.42 1.00 -0.26
CA ALA A 18 11.60 2.11 0.68
C ALA A 18 12.70 3.06 0.22
N SER A 19 13.86 2.53 -0.17
CA SER A 19 14.98 3.35 -0.64
C SER A 19 14.58 4.18 -1.85
N ASP A 20 13.94 3.57 -2.82
CA ASP A 20 13.53 4.23 -4.05
C ASP A 20 12.49 5.31 -3.79
N LEU A 21 11.51 5.03 -2.94
CA LEU A 21 10.47 5.99 -2.61
C LEU A 21 10.99 7.15 -1.77
N MET A 22 11.94 6.89 -0.87
CA MET A 22 12.58 7.96 -0.10
C MET A 22 13.38 8.89 -1.00
N LEU A 23 14.06 8.35 -2.01
CA LEU A 23 14.75 9.16 -3.00
C LEU A 23 13.79 10.04 -3.81
N ALA A 24 12.55 9.56 -4.00
CA ALA A 24 11.51 10.33 -4.68
C ALA A 24 10.82 11.36 -3.78
N GLY A 25 11.20 11.44 -2.50
CA GLY A 25 10.70 12.45 -1.57
C GLY A 25 9.61 11.98 -0.63
N PHE A 26 9.27 10.70 -0.60
CA PHE A 26 8.27 10.17 0.32
C PHE A 26 8.89 9.79 1.67
N ARG A 27 8.10 9.91 2.74
CA ARG A 27 8.45 9.31 4.03
C ARG A 27 7.90 7.89 4.05
N VAL A 28 8.76 6.91 4.32
CA VAL A 28 8.39 5.50 4.15
C VAL A 28 8.70 4.72 5.41
N LYS A 29 7.72 3.90 5.83
CA LYS A 29 7.95 2.81 6.79
C LYS A 29 7.68 1.50 6.08
N THR A 30 8.35 0.45 6.53
CA THR A 30 8.19 -0.89 5.98
C THR A 30 7.67 -1.85 7.04
N ALA A 31 6.87 -2.79 6.59
CA ALA A 31 6.43 -3.93 7.38
C ALA A 31 6.71 -5.21 6.58
N VAL A 32 7.38 -6.17 7.21
CA VAL A 32 7.65 -7.46 6.57
C VAL A 32 6.64 -8.47 7.12
N GLY A 33 5.61 -8.75 6.32
CA GLY A 33 4.59 -9.72 6.67
C GLY A 33 3.31 -9.12 7.25
N TYR A 34 2.39 -10.01 7.54
CA TYR A 34 1.04 -9.69 7.99
C TYR A 34 1.03 -9.05 9.39
N HIS A 35 1.65 -9.70 10.37
CA HIS A 35 1.57 -9.23 11.76
C HIS A 35 2.23 -7.88 11.95
N GLU A 36 3.38 -7.67 11.34
CA GLU A 36 4.05 -6.37 11.39
C GLU A 36 3.22 -5.30 10.68
N GLY A 37 2.61 -5.65 9.55
CA GLY A 37 1.71 -4.75 8.83
C GLY A 37 0.55 -4.29 9.69
N VAL A 38 -0.13 -5.22 10.35
CA VAL A 38 -1.23 -4.91 11.26
C VAL A 38 -0.77 -4.01 12.40
N ARG A 39 0.38 -4.34 13.00
CA ARG A 39 0.93 -3.55 14.11
C ARG A 39 1.17 -2.10 13.71
N LEU A 40 1.77 -1.89 12.54
CA LEU A 40 2.07 -0.54 12.07
C LEU A 40 0.82 0.21 11.63
N LEU A 41 -0.16 -0.48 11.04
CA LEU A 41 -1.45 0.12 10.69
C LEU A 41 -2.20 0.59 11.93
N ASP A 42 -2.12 -0.16 13.02
CA ASP A 42 -2.76 0.22 14.28
C ASP A 42 -2.03 1.35 15.00
N ALA A 43 -0.71 1.48 14.78
CA ALA A 43 0.12 2.45 15.50
C ALA A 43 0.12 3.84 14.89
N SER A 44 -0.11 3.97 13.59
CA SER A 44 0.00 5.26 12.89
C SER A 44 -0.94 5.34 11.70
N THR A 45 -1.12 6.55 11.20
CA THR A 45 -1.90 6.81 9.99
C THR A 45 -0.95 7.03 8.81
N TYR A 46 -1.28 6.45 7.67
CA TYR A 46 -0.52 6.59 6.42
C TYR A 46 -1.43 7.11 5.32
N GLN A 47 -0.87 7.93 4.44
CA GLN A 47 -1.63 8.44 3.30
C GLN A 47 -1.77 7.39 2.21
N VAL A 48 -0.76 6.53 2.06
CA VAL A 48 -0.77 5.45 1.08
C VAL A 48 -0.21 4.19 1.71
N ILE A 49 -0.83 3.06 1.40
CA ILE A 49 -0.41 1.73 1.83
C ILE A 49 -0.10 0.94 0.57
N VAL A 50 1.19 0.67 0.33
CA VAL A 50 1.62 -0.18 -0.77
C VAL A 50 1.65 -1.61 -0.26
N LEU A 51 0.78 -2.45 -0.81
CA LEU A 51 0.51 -3.77 -0.26
C LEU A 51 0.82 -4.87 -1.27
N ASN A 52 1.71 -5.80 -0.90
CA ASN A 52 1.79 -7.10 -1.54
C ASN A 52 0.93 -8.06 -0.69
N PRO A 53 -0.21 -8.54 -1.21
CA PRO A 53 -1.16 -9.33 -0.41
C PRO A 53 -0.76 -10.81 -0.24
N PHE A 54 0.47 -11.16 -0.51
CA PHE A 54 0.98 -12.50 -0.27
C PHE A 54 1.69 -12.53 1.09
N PHE A 55 1.18 -13.34 2.01
CA PHE A 55 1.72 -13.44 3.37
C PHE A 55 2.07 -14.88 3.73
N ARG A 56 3.19 -15.06 4.44
CA ARG A 56 3.55 -16.35 5.04
C ARG A 56 2.95 -16.51 6.42
N ASP A 57 2.68 -15.41 7.10
CA ASP A 57 2.23 -15.37 8.50
C ASP A 57 0.78 -14.91 8.65
N GLY A 58 0.01 -14.89 7.58
CA GLY A 58 -1.39 -14.49 7.62
C GLY A 58 -2.04 -14.64 6.25
N SER A 59 -3.26 -14.14 6.10
CA SER A 59 -3.99 -14.25 4.85
C SER A 59 -4.28 -12.90 4.24
N ALA A 60 -4.34 -12.88 2.90
CA ALA A 60 -4.75 -11.70 2.15
C ALA A 60 -6.17 -11.27 2.54
N ASP A 61 -7.07 -12.25 2.70
CA ASP A 61 -8.48 -11.97 3.03
C ASP A 61 -8.60 -11.26 4.38
N ASP A 62 -7.84 -11.70 5.39
CA ASP A 62 -7.83 -11.05 6.70
C ASP A 62 -7.31 -9.62 6.63
N MET A 63 -6.28 -9.40 5.80
CA MET A 63 -5.74 -8.05 5.61
C MET A 63 -6.76 -7.14 4.93
N PHE A 64 -7.41 -7.60 3.86
CA PHE A 64 -8.44 -6.81 3.18
C PHE A 64 -9.64 -6.55 4.08
N GLU A 65 -10.04 -7.51 4.90
CA GLU A 65 -11.10 -7.34 5.88
C GLU A 65 -10.75 -6.23 6.89
N LYS A 66 -9.53 -6.25 7.41
CA LYS A 66 -9.05 -5.19 8.32
C LYS A 66 -9.06 -3.82 7.64
N LEU A 67 -8.54 -3.73 6.43
CA LEU A 67 -8.48 -2.47 5.70
C LEU A 67 -9.89 -1.93 5.39
N THR A 68 -10.83 -2.83 5.10
CA THR A 68 -12.24 -2.46 4.89
C THR A 68 -12.86 -1.94 6.17
N ARG A 69 -12.67 -2.67 7.27
CA ARG A 69 -13.22 -2.31 8.58
C ARG A 69 -12.70 -0.96 9.07
N ASP A 70 -11.40 -0.70 8.82
CA ASP A 70 -10.75 0.53 9.23
C ASP A 70 -10.93 1.67 8.20
N ASN A 71 -11.68 1.42 7.14
CA ASN A 71 -11.99 2.40 6.08
C ASN A 71 -10.74 2.92 5.37
N LEU A 72 -9.80 2.02 5.06
CA LEU A 72 -8.49 2.36 4.48
C LEU A 72 -8.34 1.90 3.02
N LEU A 73 -9.32 1.22 2.43
CA LEU A 73 -9.16 0.64 1.09
C LEU A 73 -8.84 1.67 0.00
N ASP A 74 -9.34 2.87 0.13
CA ASP A 74 -9.09 3.94 -0.84
C ASP A 74 -7.64 4.47 -0.81
N ARG A 75 -6.87 4.09 0.21
CA ARG A 75 -5.46 4.45 0.36
C ARG A 75 -4.51 3.34 -0.07
N VAL A 76 -5.03 2.19 -0.48
CA VAL A 76 -4.23 1.01 -0.78
C VAL A 76 -3.84 0.98 -2.24
N LEU A 77 -2.57 0.69 -2.50
CA LEU A 77 -2.08 0.32 -3.82
C LEU A 77 -1.55 -1.11 -3.74
N VAL A 78 -2.26 -2.04 -4.35
CA VAL A 78 -1.87 -3.45 -4.39
C VAL A 78 -0.83 -3.64 -5.49
N CYS A 79 0.30 -4.25 -5.15
CA CYS A 79 1.33 -4.65 -6.10
C CYS A 79 1.45 -6.16 -6.07
N SER A 80 1.10 -6.83 -7.16
CA SER A 80 1.04 -8.28 -7.18
C SER A 80 1.55 -8.83 -8.51
N ALA A 81 2.19 -10.00 -8.47
CA ALA A 81 2.55 -10.75 -9.68
C ALA A 81 1.38 -11.58 -10.20
N ASP A 82 0.28 -11.66 -9.47
CA ASP A 82 -0.92 -12.42 -9.83
C ASP A 82 -1.87 -11.53 -10.62
N ALA A 83 -1.98 -11.77 -11.94
CA ALA A 83 -2.81 -10.97 -12.83
C ALA A 83 -4.28 -11.00 -12.47
N GLU A 84 -4.78 -12.13 -11.98
CA GLU A 84 -6.17 -12.28 -11.59
C GLU A 84 -6.49 -11.43 -10.36
N ARG A 85 -5.57 -11.38 -9.41
CA ARG A 85 -5.72 -10.52 -8.22
C ARG A 85 -5.74 -9.05 -8.60
N VAL A 86 -4.84 -8.62 -9.49
CA VAL A 86 -4.81 -7.24 -9.97
C VAL A 86 -6.12 -6.88 -10.66
N LYS A 87 -6.59 -7.76 -11.54
CA LYS A 87 -7.86 -7.56 -12.24
C LYS A 87 -9.03 -7.45 -11.25
N SER A 88 -9.12 -8.39 -10.30
CA SER A 88 -10.17 -8.41 -9.29
C SER A 88 -10.16 -7.16 -8.44
N CYS A 89 -9.00 -6.70 -8.01
CA CYS A 89 -8.88 -5.46 -7.23
C CYS A 89 -9.36 -4.27 -8.03
N ASN A 90 -8.91 -4.12 -9.28
CA ASN A 90 -9.31 -2.99 -10.13
C ASN A 90 -10.82 -2.99 -10.39
N GLU A 91 -11.43 -4.16 -10.57
CA GLU A 91 -12.88 -4.28 -10.75
C GLU A 91 -13.65 -3.83 -9.52
N LYS A 92 -13.06 -3.97 -8.33
CA LYS A 92 -13.67 -3.55 -7.06
C LYS A 92 -13.34 -2.11 -6.69
N GLY A 93 -12.62 -1.39 -7.55
CA GLY A 93 -12.22 -0.02 -7.28
C GLY A 93 -11.00 0.12 -6.38
N ILE A 94 -10.26 -0.95 -6.15
CA ILE A 94 -9.01 -0.94 -5.38
C ILE A 94 -7.85 -0.74 -6.37
N HIS A 95 -7.02 0.26 -6.13
CA HIS A 95 -5.85 0.49 -6.99
C HIS A 95 -4.92 -0.72 -6.96
N ALA A 96 -4.57 -1.24 -8.13
CA ALA A 96 -3.70 -2.41 -8.22
C ALA A 96 -2.87 -2.38 -9.49
N VAL A 97 -1.61 -2.81 -9.38
CA VAL A 97 -0.68 -2.89 -10.51
C VAL A 97 0.08 -4.21 -10.47
N MET A 98 0.50 -4.64 -11.66
CA MET A 98 1.30 -5.85 -11.83
C MET A 98 2.76 -5.61 -11.46
N LYS A 99 3.38 -6.57 -10.80
CA LYS A 99 4.84 -6.62 -10.66
C LYS A 99 5.47 -7.18 -11.95
N PRO A 100 6.66 -6.75 -12.35
CA PRO A 100 7.47 -5.70 -11.73
C PRO A 100 6.92 -4.31 -12.01
N VAL A 101 6.95 -3.41 -11.02
CA VAL A 101 6.43 -2.05 -11.17
C VAL A 101 7.60 -1.11 -11.46
N GLN A 102 7.46 -0.31 -12.50
CA GLN A 102 8.43 0.75 -12.76
C GLN A 102 8.34 1.81 -11.66
N LEU A 103 9.48 2.19 -11.14
CA LEU A 103 9.56 3.12 -10.00
C LEU A 103 8.86 4.45 -10.27
N MET A 104 9.06 5.01 -11.47
CA MET A 104 8.43 6.27 -11.84
C MET A 104 6.91 6.17 -11.80
N LYS A 105 6.36 5.08 -12.33
CA LYS A 105 4.92 4.84 -12.32
C LYS A 105 4.39 4.65 -10.91
N LEU A 106 5.12 3.92 -10.08
CA LEU A 106 4.76 3.71 -8.69
C LEU A 106 4.67 5.04 -7.93
N GLY A 107 5.67 5.90 -8.10
CA GLY A 107 5.66 7.23 -7.47
C GLY A 107 4.49 8.09 -7.92
N GLN A 108 4.13 8.05 -9.21
CA GLN A 108 2.98 8.78 -9.73
C GLN A 108 1.67 8.28 -9.12
N LEU A 109 1.48 6.97 -9.03
CA LEU A 109 0.28 6.38 -8.45
C LEU A 109 0.16 6.72 -6.97
N ILE A 110 1.26 6.65 -6.22
CA ILE A 110 1.29 7.01 -4.81
C ILE A 110 0.89 8.47 -4.64
N THR A 111 1.43 9.35 -5.47
CA THR A 111 1.09 10.78 -5.43
C THR A 111 -0.38 11.00 -5.69
N GLN A 112 -0.97 10.32 -6.66
CA GLN A 112 -2.40 10.43 -6.96
C GLN A 112 -3.26 9.97 -5.78
N ILE A 113 -2.94 8.82 -5.20
CA ILE A 113 -3.68 8.27 -4.06
C ILE A 113 -3.58 9.21 -2.86
N ALA A 114 -2.40 9.73 -2.58
CA ALA A 114 -2.17 10.65 -1.47
C ALA A 114 -2.96 11.95 -1.64
N ARG A 115 -3.06 12.47 -2.85
CA ARG A 115 -3.85 13.68 -3.13
C ARG A 115 -5.32 13.47 -2.87
N VAL A 116 -5.88 12.34 -3.29
CA VAL A 116 -7.29 12.01 -3.08
C VAL A 116 -7.57 11.85 -1.58
N SER A 117 -6.73 11.12 -0.86
CA SER A 117 -6.86 10.94 0.58
C SER A 117 -6.81 12.27 1.33
N LYS A 118 -5.86 13.13 0.99
CA LYS A 118 -5.70 14.45 1.61
C LYS A 118 -6.91 15.34 1.30
N LYS A 119 -7.38 15.35 0.06
CA LYS A 119 -8.54 16.14 -0.35
C LYS A 119 -9.81 15.68 0.38
N ARG A 120 -9.99 14.37 0.52
CA ARG A 120 -11.14 13.81 1.23
C ARG A 120 -11.13 14.23 2.71
N ILE A 121 -9.99 14.14 3.38
CA ILE A 121 -9.83 14.57 4.77
C ILE A 121 -10.10 16.08 4.88
N GLY A 122 -9.54 16.87 3.98
CA GLY A 122 -9.77 18.31 3.93
C GLY A 122 -11.23 18.66 3.64
N GLY A 123 -11.91 17.87 2.81
CA GLY A 123 -13.32 18.06 2.48
C GLY A 123 -14.27 17.78 3.63
N LEU A 124 -13.82 17.05 4.65
CA LEU A 124 -14.61 16.75 5.83
C LEU A 124 -14.48 17.82 6.93
N THR A 125 -13.54 18.70 6.77
CA THR A 125 -13.35 19.81 7.70
C THR A 125 -13.93 21.10 7.13
#